data_6efdb1cb10643ca3e266d47e00a0fd87
#
_entry.id   6efdb1cb10643ca3e266d47e00a0fd87
#
_cell.length_a   1.000
_cell.length_b   1.000
_cell.length_c   1.000
_cell.angle_alpha   90.00
_cell.angle_beta   90.00
_cell.angle_gamma   90.00
#
_symmetry.space_group_name_H-M   'P 1'
#
loop_
_entity.id
_entity.type
_entity.pdbx_description
1 polymer ?
#
loop_
_entity_poly.entity_id
_entity_poly.type
_entity_poly.pdbx_seq_one_letter_code
_entity_poly.pdbx_strand_id
1 'polypeptide(L)'
;INKNYAVHAYKYTPQFDHQELSIKAWKDFKNCRKLLSKRLGSSIPSIRIGHSLGCKIHLISPDGGRNCEKFISISFNNFSASRSIPLLKQISKKLEFKSEFSPSPDRTLRIIENTYNQKNNFLIKFNSDDLDQTDKLLSCLKARKEDNSKGIMIKGTHTSIASAGLRENLLGDWADDDS
;
A
#
# COMPACT_ATOMS: atom_id res chain seq x y z
N ILE A 1 -12.82 -14.97 1.23
CA ILE A 1 -12.00 -15.52 2.33
C ILE A 1 -12.10 -17.06 2.35
N ASN A 2 -12.16 -17.68 1.18
CA ASN A 2 -12.34 -19.15 1.08
C ASN A 2 -11.04 -19.97 1.10
N LYS A 3 -9.88 -19.39 1.49
CA LYS A 3 -8.59 -20.09 1.36
C LYS A 3 -7.74 -20.05 2.64
N ASN A 4 -8.35 -20.13 3.81
CA ASN A 4 -7.64 -20.15 5.12
C ASN A 4 -6.77 -18.90 5.39
N TYR A 5 -7.13 -17.76 4.84
CA TYR A 5 -6.50 -16.47 5.13
C TYR A 5 -7.35 -15.64 6.10
N ALA A 6 -6.69 -15.06 7.11
CA ALA A 6 -7.28 -13.97 7.88
C ALA A 6 -6.89 -12.64 7.22
N VAL A 7 -7.86 -11.79 6.93
CA VAL A 7 -7.64 -10.47 6.33
C VAL A 7 -7.87 -9.40 7.37
N HIS A 8 -6.87 -8.53 7.54
CA HIS A 8 -6.97 -7.31 8.33
C HIS A 8 -6.90 -6.11 7.39
N ALA A 9 -7.96 -5.30 7.37
CA ALA A 9 -8.03 -4.06 6.59
C ALA A 9 -8.07 -2.86 7.54
N TYR A 10 -7.12 -1.93 7.38
CA TYR A 10 -7.07 -0.69 8.15
C TYR A 10 -7.79 0.43 7.41
N LYS A 11 -8.88 0.93 8.01
CA LYS A 11 -9.63 2.08 7.50
C LYS A 11 -9.04 3.37 8.05
N TYR A 12 -8.80 4.36 7.19
CA TYR A 12 -8.29 5.66 7.59
C TYR A 12 -8.96 6.80 6.82
N THR A 13 -8.89 8.00 7.39
CA THR A 13 -9.23 9.23 6.69
C THR A 13 -7.94 9.80 6.09
N PRO A 14 -7.91 10.18 4.81
CA PRO A 14 -6.76 10.83 4.21
C PRO A 14 -6.33 12.06 5.00
N GLN A 15 -5.03 12.20 5.26
CA GLN A 15 -4.43 13.30 6.01
C GLN A 15 -3.04 13.61 5.48
N PHE A 16 -2.49 14.78 5.85
CA PHE A 16 -1.15 15.19 5.42
C PHE A 16 -0.02 14.47 6.15
N ASP A 17 -0.25 14.04 7.40
CA ASP A 17 0.74 13.30 8.17
C ASP A 17 0.65 11.80 7.91
N HIS A 18 1.34 11.36 6.85
CA HIS A 18 1.43 9.95 6.49
C HIS A 18 2.29 9.15 7.49
N GLN A 19 3.21 9.81 8.22
CA GLN A 19 4.00 9.12 9.25
C GLN A 19 3.12 8.73 10.43
N GLU A 20 2.31 9.65 10.92
CA GLU A 20 1.33 9.37 11.98
C GLU A 20 0.36 8.27 11.55
N LEU A 21 -0.14 8.34 10.32
CA LEU A 21 -1.03 7.35 9.75
C LEU A 21 -0.39 5.95 9.72
N SER A 22 0.87 5.87 9.33
CA SER A 22 1.63 4.62 9.31
C SER A 22 1.82 4.04 10.72
N ILE A 23 2.10 4.89 11.71
CA ILE A 23 2.21 4.47 13.12
C ILE A 23 0.90 3.89 13.64
N LYS A 24 -0.23 4.54 13.34
CA LYS A 24 -1.57 4.06 13.73
C LYS A 24 -1.91 2.73 13.08
N ALA A 25 -1.71 2.62 11.76
CA ALA A 25 -1.93 1.38 11.02
C ALA A 25 -1.07 0.22 11.54
N TRP A 26 0.21 0.48 11.84
CA TRP A 26 1.10 -0.51 12.43
C TRP A 26 0.66 -0.98 13.82
N LYS A 27 0.24 -0.06 14.69
CA LYS A 27 -0.27 -0.41 16.03
C LYS A 27 -1.49 -1.30 15.93
N ASP A 28 -2.43 -0.97 15.07
CA ASP A 28 -3.67 -1.73 14.84
C ASP A 28 -3.37 -3.13 14.31
N PHE A 29 -2.57 -3.23 13.26
CA PHE A 29 -2.10 -4.51 12.71
C PHE A 29 -1.40 -5.38 13.76
N LYS A 30 -0.49 -4.80 14.56
CA LYS A 30 0.22 -5.54 15.61
C LYS A 30 -0.74 -6.10 16.65
N ASN A 31 -1.75 -5.35 17.05
CA ASN A 31 -2.77 -5.79 18.01
C ASN A 31 -3.61 -6.93 17.44
N CYS A 32 -4.11 -6.78 16.21
CA CYS A 32 -4.88 -7.83 15.53
C CYS A 32 -4.08 -9.12 15.39
N ARG A 33 -2.82 -9.02 14.96
CA ARG A 33 -1.92 -10.16 14.82
C ARG A 33 -1.70 -10.88 16.17
N LYS A 34 -1.47 -10.11 17.26
CA LYS A 34 -1.30 -10.67 18.61
C LYS A 34 -2.56 -11.44 19.07
N LEU A 35 -3.74 -10.86 18.86
CA LEU A 35 -5.01 -11.51 19.22
C LEU A 35 -5.22 -12.80 18.43
N LEU A 36 -4.95 -12.76 17.13
CA LEU A 36 -5.10 -13.93 16.26
C LEU A 36 -4.10 -15.03 16.61
N SER A 37 -2.82 -14.70 16.86
CA SER A 37 -1.81 -15.66 17.29
C SER A 37 -2.16 -16.30 18.64
N LYS A 38 -2.69 -15.52 19.60
CA LYS A 38 -3.17 -16.05 20.88
C LYS A 38 -4.32 -17.04 20.69
N ARG A 39 -5.26 -16.72 19.77
CA ARG A 39 -6.41 -17.57 19.49
C ARG A 39 -6.04 -18.88 18.81
N LEU A 40 -5.03 -18.86 17.94
CA LEU A 40 -4.57 -20.03 17.18
C LEU A 40 -3.45 -20.82 17.88
N GLY A 41 -2.91 -20.32 18.99
CA GLY A 41 -1.81 -20.96 19.73
C GLY A 41 -0.46 -20.97 18.99
N SER A 42 -0.33 -20.19 17.88
CA SER A 42 0.87 -20.20 17.05
C SER A 42 1.17 -18.82 16.45
N SER A 43 2.43 -18.61 16.08
CA SER A 43 2.82 -17.44 15.27
C SER A 43 2.26 -17.58 13.85
N ILE A 44 1.76 -16.49 13.31
CA ILE A 44 1.12 -16.46 12.00
C ILE A 44 2.01 -15.67 11.04
N PRO A 45 2.43 -16.30 9.92
CA PRO A 45 3.08 -15.57 8.85
C PRO A 45 2.14 -14.49 8.29
N SER A 46 2.69 -13.38 7.85
CA SER A 46 1.88 -12.28 7.33
C SER A 46 2.44 -11.76 6.02
N ILE A 47 1.54 -11.40 5.13
CA ILE A 47 1.81 -10.68 3.89
C ILE A 47 1.14 -9.32 4.01
N ARG A 48 1.83 -8.27 3.62
CA ARG A 48 1.26 -6.92 3.54
C ARG A 48 0.91 -6.62 2.10
N ILE A 49 -0.23 -5.95 1.92
CA ILE A 49 -0.68 -5.50 0.60
C ILE A 49 -1.04 -4.02 0.73
N GLY A 50 -0.47 -3.20 -0.14
CA GLY A 50 -0.79 -1.78 -0.25
C GLY A 50 -1.21 -1.43 -1.67
N HIS A 51 -2.19 -0.52 -1.79
CA HIS A 51 -2.56 0.09 -3.06
C HIS A 51 -2.38 1.61 -2.93
N SER A 52 -1.77 2.24 -3.94
CA SER A 52 -1.60 3.69 -4.00
C SER A 52 -0.91 4.25 -2.73
N LEU A 53 -1.52 5.18 -1.99
CA LEU A 53 -1.03 5.69 -0.71
C LEU A 53 -0.80 4.56 0.32
N GLY A 54 -1.59 3.50 0.28
CA GLY A 54 -1.41 2.34 1.16
C GLY A 54 -0.03 1.70 1.03
N CYS A 55 0.58 1.75 -0.15
CA CYS A 55 1.96 1.31 -0.34
C CYS A 55 2.94 2.14 0.49
N LYS A 56 2.82 3.48 0.42
CA LYS A 56 3.66 4.41 1.21
C LYS A 56 3.52 4.14 2.71
N ILE A 57 2.28 3.95 3.19
CA ILE A 57 1.99 3.68 4.61
C ILE A 57 2.72 2.42 5.11
N HIS A 58 2.75 1.36 4.30
CA HIS A 58 3.50 0.14 4.64
C HIS A 58 5.02 0.34 4.59
N LEU A 59 5.53 1.05 3.58
CA LEU A 59 6.96 1.25 3.38
C LEU A 59 7.63 2.11 4.46
N ILE A 60 6.88 3.08 5.04
CA ILE A 60 7.37 3.93 6.14
C ILE A 60 6.92 3.42 7.52
N SER A 61 6.46 2.18 7.61
CA SER A 61 6.02 1.55 8.86
C SER A 61 7.14 1.51 9.89
N PRO A 62 6.84 1.74 11.20
CA PRO A 62 7.85 1.79 12.26
C PRO A 62 8.71 0.54 12.40
N ASP A 63 8.20 -0.60 11.98
CA ASP A 63 8.96 -1.85 11.99
C ASP A 63 9.89 -2.03 10.78
N GLY A 64 9.89 -1.09 9.83
CA GLY A 64 10.69 -1.18 8.61
C GLY A 64 10.40 -2.43 7.78
N GLY A 65 9.18 -2.95 7.79
CA GLY A 65 8.79 -4.14 7.04
C GLY A 65 9.28 -5.48 7.61
N ARG A 66 9.88 -5.50 8.82
CA ARG A 66 10.46 -6.73 9.40
C ARG A 66 9.44 -7.79 9.81
N ASN A 67 8.22 -7.37 10.09
CA ASN A 67 7.17 -8.27 10.59
C ASN A 67 6.23 -8.77 9.49
N CYS A 68 6.73 -8.97 8.29
CA CYS A 68 6.02 -9.65 7.22
C CYS A 68 7.00 -10.43 6.35
N GLU A 69 6.54 -11.50 5.73
CA GLU A 69 7.35 -12.33 4.84
C GLU A 69 7.46 -11.75 3.44
N LYS A 70 6.45 -10.98 3.04
CA LYS A 70 6.38 -10.33 1.73
C LYS A 70 5.56 -9.06 1.81
N PHE A 71 5.93 -8.09 1.00
CA PHE A 71 5.10 -6.92 0.73
C PHE A 71 4.68 -6.90 -0.75
N ILE A 72 3.40 -6.70 -0.99
CA ILE A 72 2.81 -6.52 -2.33
C ILE A 72 2.41 -5.05 -2.45
N SER A 73 3.06 -4.37 -3.39
CA SER A 73 2.81 -2.96 -3.71
C SER A 73 2.07 -2.87 -5.03
N ILE A 74 0.94 -2.20 -5.06
CA ILE A 74 0.11 -2.05 -6.25
C ILE A 74 -0.07 -0.57 -6.52
N SER A 75 0.35 -0.11 -7.72
CA SER A 75 0.22 1.30 -8.14
C SER A 75 0.81 2.27 -7.10
N PHE A 76 2.05 2.08 -6.72
CA PHE A 76 2.72 2.94 -5.73
C PHE A 76 2.64 4.41 -6.10
N ASN A 77 2.21 5.23 -5.15
CA ASN A 77 2.09 6.67 -5.32
C ASN A 77 2.79 7.41 -4.18
N ASN A 78 3.63 8.37 -4.53
CA ASN A 78 4.38 9.20 -3.60
C ASN A 78 4.56 10.63 -4.16
N PHE A 79 3.50 11.21 -4.70
CA PHE A 79 3.52 12.59 -5.18
C PHE A 79 3.54 13.61 -4.03
N SER A 80 3.94 14.84 -4.37
CA SER A 80 3.80 16.00 -3.48
C SER A 80 2.33 16.34 -3.23
N ALA A 81 2.06 17.05 -2.15
CA ALA A 81 0.71 17.51 -1.83
C ALA A 81 0.12 18.38 -2.95
N SER A 82 0.94 19.28 -3.53
CA SER A 82 0.51 20.15 -4.64
C SER A 82 0.02 19.38 -5.85
N ARG A 83 0.63 18.24 -6.17
CA ARG A 83 0.21 17.37 -7.29
C ARG A 83 -0.99 16.48 -6.92
N SER A 84 -1.13 16.11 -5.66
CA SER A 84 -2.18 15.21 -5.17
C SER A 84 -3.48 15.93 -4.80
N ILE A 85 -3.44 17.23 -4.49
CA ILE A 85 -4.60 18.00 -4.04
C ILE A 85 -5.79 17.98 -5.01
N PRO A 86 -5.62 18.07 -6.34
CA PRO A 86 -6.75 17.94 -7.26
C PRO A 86 -7.52 16.62 -7.09
N LEU A 87 -6.79 15.52 -6.83
CA LEU A 87 -7.36 14.21 -6.57
C LEU A 87 -8.00 14.12 -5.18
N LEU A 88 -7.36 14.74 -4.17
CA LEU A 88 -7.84 14.76 -2.78
C LEU A 88 -9.07 15.64 -2.58
N LYS A 89 -9.23 16.74 -3.35
CA LYS A 89 -10.42 17.59 -3.32
C LYS A 89 -11.70 16.85 -3.69
N GLN A 90 -11.60 15.80 -4.50
CA GLN A 90 -12.72 14.94 -4.83
C GLN A 90 -13.12 14.02 -3.65
N ILE A 91 -12.21 13.75 -2.72
CA ILE A 91 -12.39 12.81 -1.63
C ILE A 91 -12.74 13.50 -0.29
N SER A 92 -12.29 14.73 -0.08
CA SER A 92 -12.48 15.43 1.20
C SER A 92 -12.63 16.95 1.05
N LYS A 93 -13.79 17.48 1.47
CA LYS A 93 -14.07 18.93 1.55
C LYS A 93 -13.40 19.61 2.76
N LYS A 94 -12.61 18.91 3.59
CA LYS A 94 -12.13 19.38 4.91
C LYS A 94 -10.60 19.35 5.08
N LEU A 95 -9.81 19.28 4.01
CA LEU A 95 -8.34 19.30 4.18
C LEU A 95 -7.84 20.72 4.36
N GLU A 96 -7.37 21.04 5.57
CA GLU A 96 -6.61 22.26 5.84
C GLU A 96 -5.31 22.29 5.01
N PHE A 97 -4.97 23.46 4.49
CA PHE A 97 -3.83 23.67 3.61
C PHE A 97 -2.51 23.55 4.39
N LYS A 98 -1.92 22.36 4.42
CA LYS A 98 -0.47 22.19 4.65
C LYS A 98 0.24 22.14 3.31
N SER A 99 1.42 22.75 3.25
CA SER A 99 2.16 22.88 1.98
C SER A 99 2.72 21.55 1.44
N GLU A 100 2.92 20.52 2.27
CA GLU A 100 3.49 19.23 1.86
C GLU A 100 3.08 18.09 2.80
N PHE A 101 3.16 16.84 2.29
CA PHE A 101 2.98 15.64 3.11
C PHE A 101 4.18 15.39 4.04
N SER A 102 3.90 14.81 5.19
CA SER A 102 4.92 14.34 6.13
C SER A 102 4.91 12.79 6.17
N PRO A 103 5.99 12.12 5.74
CA PRO A 103 7.17 12.66 5.07
C PRO A 103 6.88 13.10 3.63
N SER A 104 7.68 14.09 3.16
CA SER A 104 7.69 14.50 1.75
C SER A 104 8.10 13.35 0.82
N PRO A 105 7.89 13.45 -0.50
CA PRO A 105 8.27 12.40 -1.45
C PRO A 105 9.75 11.97 -1.33
N ASP A 106 10.67 12.92 -1.30
CA ASP A 106 12.10 12.62 -1.21
C ASP A 106 12.48 12.04 0.15
N ARG A 107 11.92 12.56 1.24
CA ARG A 107 12.14 12.01 2.57
C ARG A 107 11.59 10.57 2.67
N THR A 108 10.48 10.27 2.02
CA THR A 108 9.93 8.93 1.93
C THR A 108 10.93 7.95 1.32
N LEU A 109 11.52 8.30 0.17
CA LEU A 109 12.52 7.44 -0.47
C LEU A 109 13.76 7.23 0.41
N ARG A 110 14.25 8.28 1.07
CA ARG A 110 15.37 8.15 2.03
C ARG A 110 15.04 7.24 3.22
N ILE A 111 13.80 7.28 3.72
CA ILE A 111 13.33 6.35 4.77
C ILE A 111 13.37 4.92 4.23
N ILE A 112 12.88 4.68 3.02
CA ILE A 112 12.88 3.35 2.39
C ILE A 112 14.32 2.85 2.23
N GLU A 113 15.21 3.65 1.70
CA GLU A 113 16.62 3.30 1.49
C GLU A 113 17.33 2.92 2.80
N ASN A 114 17.10 3.68 3.87
CA ASN A 114 17.88 3.58 5.10
C ASN A 114 17.25 2.69 6.18
N THR A 115 15.93 2.53 6.21
CA THR A 115 15.24 1.89 7.34
C THR A 115 14.33 0.73 6.96
N TYR A 116 13.93 0.63 5.69
CA TYR A 116 13.07 -0.46 5.24
C TYR A 116 13.89 -1.73 4.98
N ASN A 117 13.54 -2.84 5.64
CA ASN A 117 14.35 -4.06 5.68
C ASN A 117 13.72 -5.25 4.94
N GLN A 118 12.44 -5.14 4.51
CA GLN A 118 11.83 -6.23 3.74
C GLN A 118 12.51 -6.36 2.38
N LYS A 119 13.06 -7.55 2.09
CA LYS A 119 13.80 -7.84 0.85
C LYS A 119 12.93 -8.47 -0.23
N ASN A 120 11.80 -9.08 0.15
CA ASN A 120 10.90 -9.78 -0.75
C ASN A 120 9.67 -8.90 -1.06
N ASN A 121 9.82 -7.99 -2.03
CA ASN A 121 8.75 -7.14 -2.45
C ASN A 121 8.26 -7.53 -3.85
N PHE A 122 6.96 -7.54 -4.05
CA PHE A 122 6.34 -7.77 -5.34
C PHE A 122 5.56 -6.53 -5.75
N LEU A 123 5.98 -5.88 -6.82
CA LEU A 123 5.43 -4.62 -7.25
C LEU A 123 4.60 -4.83 -8.51
N ILE A 124 3.39 -4.30 -8.50
CA ILE A 124 2.44 -4.38 -9.60
C ILE A 124 2.12 -2.96 -10.04
N LYS A 125 2.29 -2.70 -11.34
CA LYS A 125 1.82 -1.46 -11.98
C LYS A 125 0.82 -1.77 -13.08
N PHE A 126 -0.08 -0.84 -13.34
CA PHE A 126 -0.98 -0.92 -14.48
C PHE A 126 -0.45 -0.11 -15.65
N ASN A 127 -0.63 -0.63 -16.87
CA ASN A 127 -0.11 0.02 -18.09
C ASN A 127 -0.76 1.36 -18.41
N SER A 128 -1.98 1.61 -17.92
CA SER A 128 -2.74 2.85 -18.13
C SER A 128 -2.95 3.62 -16.81
N ASP A 129 -1.91 3.66 -15.96
CA ASP A 129 -1.92 4.36 -14.68
C ASP A 129 -0.91 5.51 -14.67
N ASP A 130 -1.38 6.73 -14.92
CA ASP A 130 -0.57 7.95 -14.95
C ASP A 130 -0.12 8.42 -13.54
N LEU A 131 -0.66 7.81 -12.48
CA LEU A 131 -0.33 8.12 -11.09
C LEU A 131 0.71 7.16 -10.52
N ASP A 132 1.10 6.13 -11.27
CA ASP A 132 2.00 5.10 -10.81
C ASP A 132 3.46 5.59 -10.75
N GLN A 133 4.13 5.30 -9.67
CA GLN A 133 5.57 5.52 -9.45
C GLN A 133 6.31 4.24 -9.06
N THR A 134 5.78 3.08 -9.43
CA THR A 134 6.33 1.76 -9.11
C THR A 134 7.75 1.59 -9.61
N ASP A 135 8.10 2.08 -10.80
CA ASP A 135 9.46 1.97 -11.32
C ASP A 135 10.47 2.75 -10.46
N LYS A 136 10.07 3.94 -9.96
CA LYS A 136 10.89 4.72 -9.02
C LYS A 136 11.09 3.98 -7.70
N LEU A 137 10.03 3.35 -7.18
CA LEU A 137 10.11 2.53 -5.99
C LEU A 137 11.01 1.31 -6.21
N LEU A 138 10.84 0.61 -7.33
CA LEU A 138 11.64 -0.58 -7.65
C LEU A 138 13.13 -0.24 -7.73
N SER A 139 13.48 0.88 -8.36
CA SER A 139 14.86 1.37 -8.42
C SER A 139 15.42 1.65 -7.03
N CYS A 140 14.64 2.33 -6.16
CA CYS A 140 15.02 2.60 -4.78
C CYS A 140 15.23 1.29 -3.97
N LEU A 141 14.36 0.31 -4.13
CA LEU A 141 14.48 -0.98 -3.46
C LEU A 141 15.69 -1.77 -3.94
N LYS A 142 15.93 -1.83 -5.26
CA LYS A 142 17.05 -2.54 -5.88
C LYS A 142 18.43 -1.95 -5.52
N ALA A 143 18.50 -0.69 -5.14
CA ALA A 143 19.74 -0.07 -4.67
C ALA A 143 20.19 -0.60 -3.29
N ARG A 144 19.32 -1.27 -2.55
CA ARG A 144 19.63 -1.85 -1.24
C ARG A 144 20.37 -3.19 -1.40
N LYS A 145 21.21 -3.50 -0.42
CA LYS A 145 21.95 -4.76 -0.40
C LYS A 145 21.01 -5.98 -0.33
N GLU A 146 21.26 -6.98 -1.18
CA GLU A 146 20.53 -8.26 -1.21
C GLU A 146 19.00 -8.11 -1.41
N ASP A 147 18.57 -7.11 -2.16
CA ASP A 147 17.15 -6.92 -2.45
C ASP A 147 16.66 -7.88 -3.54
N ASN A 148 15.57 -8.59 -3.25
CA ASN A 148 14.94 -9.57 -4.14
C ASN A 148 13.61 -9.04 -4.74
N SER A 149 13.37 -7.73 -4.66
CA SER A 149 12.15 -7.11 -5.18
C SER A 149 11.98 -7.35 -6.68
N LYS A 150 10.76 -7.64 -7.10
CA LYS A 150 10.38 -7.86 -8.49
C LYS A 150 9.19 -7.01 -8.85
N GLY A 151 9.14 -6.53 -10.08
CA GLY A 151 8.02 -5.77 -10.64
C GLY A 151 7.40 -6.47 -11.82
N ILE A 152 6.09 -6.32 -11.98
CA ILE A 152 5.35 -6.69 -13.18
C ILE A 152 4.44 -5.53 -13.61
N MET A 153 4.12 -5.52 -14.90
CA MET A 153 3.10 -4.65 -15.47
C MET A 153 1.92 -5.50 -15.95
N ILE A 154 0.71 -5.09 -15.59
CA ILE A 154 -0.52 -5.74 -16.01
C ILE A 154 -1.45 -4.72 -16.69
N LYS A 155 -2.42 -5.19 -17.44
CA LYS A 155 -3.42 -4.34 -18.10
C LYS A 155 -4.37 -3.76 -17.05
N GLY A 156 -4.64 -2.46 -17.14
CA GLY A 156 -5.58 -1.78 -16.23
C GLY A 156 -5.21 -0.34 -15.95
N THR A 157 -5.96 0.26 -15.05
CA THR A 157 -5.84 1.65 -14.56
C THR A 157 -5.60 1.69 -13.07
N HIS A 158 -5.33 2.87 -12.52
CA HIS A 158 -5.13 3.07 -11.07
C HIS A 158 -6.24 2.48 -10.19
N THR A 159 -7.47 2.50 -10.66
CA THR A 159 -8.67 2.06 -9.91
C THR A 159 -9.13 0.65 -10.27
N SER A 160 -8.42 -0.09 -11.11
CA SER A 160 -8.85 -1.42 -11.56
C SER A 160 -9.09 -2.40 -10.41
N ILE A 161 -8.31 -2.33 -9.34
CA ILE A 161 -8.53 -3.17 -8.15
C ILE A 161 -9.79 -2.77 -7.39
N ALA A 162 -10.10 -1.47 -7.32
CA ALA A 162 -11.28 -0.98 -6.60
C ALA A 162 -12.58 -1.17 -7.41
N SER A 163 -12.47 -1.29 -8.72
CA SER A 163 -13.63 -1.41 -9.61
C SER A 163 -14.15 -2.85 -9.75
N ALA A 164 -13.38 -3.87 -9.39
CA ALA A 164 -13.82 -5.26 -9.45
C ALA A 164 -15.12 -5.50 -8.66
N GLY A 165 -15.16 -5.03 -7.40
CA GLY A 165 -16.37 -5.16 -6.57
C GLY A 165 -17.56 -4.30 -7.03
N LEU A 166 -17.33 -3.22 -7.79
CA LEU A 166 -18.40 -2.43 -8.40
C LEU A 166 -19.02 -3.15 -9.60
N ARG A 167 -18.22 -3.90 -10.38
CA ARG A 167 -18.74 -4.72 -11.49
C ARG A 167 -19.65 -5.83 -10.98
N GLU A 168 -19.23 -6.58 -9.97
CA GLU A 168 -20.06 -7.62 -9.34
C GLU A 168 -21.40 -7.07 -8.84
N ASN A 169 -21.39 -5.90 -8.19
CA ASN A 169 -22.60 -5.28 -7.65
C ASN A 169 -23.53 -4.67 -8.71
N LEU A 170 -23.00 -4.27 -9.87
CA LEU A 170 -23.79 -3.61 -10.92
C LEU A 170 -24.25 -4.57 -12.00
N LEU A 171 -23.52 -5.63 -12.27
CA LEU A 171 -23.73 -6.50 -13.43
C LEU A 171 -24.14 -7.94 -13.05
N GLY A 172 -24.06 -8.32 -11.77
CA GLY A 172 -24.35 -9.67 -11.29
C GLY A 172 -23.32 -10.71 -11.75
N ASP A 173 -23.54 -11.97 -11.38
CA ASP A 173 -22.61 -13.10 -11.59
C ASP A 173 -22.33 -13.41 -13.09
N TRP A 174 -23.14 -12.92 -14.01
CA TRP A 174 -22.98 -13.13 -15.44
C TRP A 174 -21.88 -12.29 -16.11
N ALA A 175 -21.31 -11.36 -15.39
CA ALA A 175 -20.23 -10.50 -15.91
C ALA A 175 -18.85 -11.19 -15.89
N ASP A 176 -18.71 -12.35 -15.26
CA ASP A 176 -17.45 -13.08 -15.12
C ASP A 176 -17.26 -14.21 -16.18
N ASP A 177 -18.24 -14.47 -17.02
CA ASP A 177 -18.20 -15.56 -18.01
C ASP A 177 -17.48 -15.22 -19.33
N ASP A 178 -16.96 -14.02 -19.49
CA ASP A 178 -16.27 -13.56 -20.71
C ASP A 178 -14.74 -13.37 -20.52
N SER A 179 -14.08 -14.28 -19.82
CA SER A 179 -12.61 -14.26 -19.69
C SER A 179 -11.95 -15.48 -20.32
#